data_a7a477c5eefea1d29a92cd648ab9dff6
#
_entry.id   a7a477c5eefea1d29a92cd648ab9dff6
#
_cell.length_a   1.000
_cell.length_b   1.000
_cell.length_c   1.000
_cell.angle_alpha   90.00
_cell.angle_beta   90.00
_cell.angle_gamma   90.00
#
_symmetry.space_group_name_H-M   'P 1'
#
loop_
_entity.id
_entity.type
_entity.pdbx_description
1 polymer ?
#
loop_
_entity_poly.entity_id
_entity_poly.type
_entity_poly.pdbx_seq_one_letter_code
_entity_poly.pdbx_strand_id
1 'polypeptide(L)'
;MTEEQKLINVQIGKRLQTVRENMGYTQEAFAEVLSVDAGHYQKLERGLYGLSTDKLLTLYERSRIHPTYLITGEKNQTFDVELFLANCDREERNRFIERMLAYMGQLMLQPK
;
A
#
# COMPACT_ATOMS: atom_id res chain seq x y z
N MET A 1 -14.90 11.91 -17.93
CA MET A 1 -14.94 11.38 -16.55
C MET A 1 -16.30 11.72 -15.95
N THR A 2 -16.99 10.71 -15.41
CA THR A 2 -18.29 10.92 -14.75
C THR A 2 -18.10 11.58 -13.39
N GLU A 3 -19.19 12.12 -12.82
CA GLU A 3 -19.16 12.68 -11.46
C GLU A 3 -18.77 11.63 -10.42
N GLU A 4 -19.22 10.39 -10.59
CA GLU A 4 -18.84 9.29 -9.70
C GLU A 4 -17.35 9.02 -9.74
N GLN A 5 -16.75 8.98 -10.93
CA GLN A 5 -15.30 8.78 -11.08
C GLN A 5 -14.51 9.92 -10.46
N LYS A 6 -14.98 11.16 -10.62
CA LYS A 6 -14.35 12.33 -10.00
C LYS A 6 -14.37 12.21 -8.47
N LEU A 7 -15.51 11.80 -7.90
CA LEU A 7 -15.65 11.63 -6.47
C LEU A 7 -14.72 10.54 -5.93
N ILE A 8 -14.65 9.42 -6.63
CA ILE A 8 -13.74 8.32 -6.27
C ILE A 8 -12.30 8.81 -6.27
N ASN A 9 -11.89 9.54 -7.30
CA ASN A 9 -10.53 10.08 -7.39
C ASN A 9 -10.22 11.04 -6.23
N VAL A 10 -11.17 11.88 -5.84
CA VAL A 10 -11.00 12.78 -4.70
C VAL A 10 -10.81 11.99 -3.41
N GLN A 11 -11.58 10.93 -3.21
CA GLN A 11 -11.48 10.10 -2.00
C GLN A 11 -10.13 9.36 -1.96
N ILE A 12 -9.70 8.81 -3.08
CA ILE A 12 -8.40 8.14 -3.18
C ILE A 12 -7.28 9.14 -2.92
N GLY A 13 -7.37 10.34 -3.50
CA GLY A 13 -6.38 11.40 -3.30
C GLY A 13 -6.23 11.81 -1.84
N LYS A 14 -7.34 11.93 -1.11
CA LYS A 14 -7.32 12.25 0.32
C LYS A 14 -6.66 11.15 1.13
N ARG A 15 -6.93 9.89 0.80
CA ARG A 15 -6.32 8.77 1.49
C ARG A 15 -4.82 8.70 1.21
N LEU A 16 -4.43 8.97 -0.03
CA LEU A 16 -3.03 9.06 -0.42
C LEU A 16 -2.31 10.15 0.38
N GLN A 17 -2.91 11.32 0.50
CA GLN A 17 -2.37 12.42 1.30
C GLN A 17 -2.19 12.00 2.76
N THR A 18 -3.20 11.37 3.35
CA THR A 18 -3.14 10.92 4.74
C THR A 18 -1.97 9.96 4.96
N VAL A 19 -1.81 8.98 4.07
CA VAL A 19 -0.70 8.02 4.18
C VAL A 19 0.64 8.73 4.03
N ARG A 20 0.77 9.61 3.05
CA ARG A 20 2.01 10.36 2.84
C ARG A 20 2.40 11.17 4.08
N GLU A 21 1.45 11.89 4.64
CA GLU A 21 1.69 12.69 5.84
C GLU A 21 2.07 11.84 7.04
N ASN A 22 1.38 10.70 7.22
CA ASN A 22 1.70 9.78 8.31
C ASN A 22 3.09 9.16 8.17
N MET A 23 3.58 9.00 6.94
CA MET A 23 4.93 8.52 6.67
C MET A 23 5.98 9.61 6.76
N GLY A 24 5.57 10.87 6.92
CA GLY A 24 6.50 11.99 7.04
C GLY A 24 7.07 12.51 5.73
N TYR A 25 6.48 12.17 4.60
CA TYR A 25 6.96 12.64 3.29
C TYR A 25 6.34 13.98 2.92
N THR A 26 7.15 14.84 2.30
CA THR A 26 6.63 16.00 1.57
C THR A 26 6.02 15.54 0.25
N GLN A 27 5.24 16.39 -0.39
CA GLN A 27 4.69 16.08 -1.71
C GLN A 27 5.79 15.86 -2.74
N GLU A 28 6.84 16.68 -2.70
CA GLU A 28 7.98 16.57 -3.61
C GLU A 28 8.71 15.24 -3.44
N ALA A 29 8.97 14.86 -2.20
CA ALA A 29 9.66 13.60 -1.92
C ALA A 29 8.82 12.39 -2.33
N PHE A 30 7.52 12.45 -2.08
CA PHE A 30 6.65 11.33 -2.44
C PHE A 30 6.40 11.23 -3.94
N ALA A 31 6.43 12.37 -4.65
CA ALA A 31 6.39 12.38 -6.10
C ALA A 31 7.55 11.59 -6.70
N GLU A 32 8.75 11.69 -6.09
CA GLU A 32 9.90 10.90 -6.53
C GLU A 32 9.67 9.40 -6.35
N VAL A 33 9.01 8.99 -5.26
CA VAL A 33 8.67 7.57 -5.04
C VAL A 33 7.81 7.04 -6.19
N LEU A 34 6.89 7.86 -6.69
CA LEU A 34 6.00 7.49 -7.80
C LEU A 34 6.59 7.75 -9.18
N SER A 35 7.78 8.34 -9.25
CA SER A 35 8.43 8.72 -10.51
C SER A 35 7.57 9.68 -11.34
N VAL A 36 6.94 10.65 -10.67
CA VAL A 36 6.17 11.73 -11.31
C VAL A 36 6.70 13.07 -10.82
N ASP A 37 6.39 14.14 -11.54
CA ASP A 37 6.75 15.47 -11.07
C ASP A 37 5.81 15.92 -9.94
N ALA A 38 6.26 16.89 -9.15
CA ALA A 38 5.52 17.35 -7.98
C ALA A 38 4.15 17.93 -8.35
N GLY A 39 4.07 18.63 -9.49
CA GLY A 39 2.80 19.19 -9.96
C GLY A 39 1.79 18.11 -10.32
N HIS A 40 2.24 17.06 -10.97
CA HIS A 40 1.37 15.91 -11.27
C HIS A 40 0.92 15.21 -9.99
N TYR A 41 1.85 15.03 -9.05
CA TYR A 41 1.52 14.40 -7.77
C TYR A 41 0.47 15.20 -6.99
N GLN A 42 0.60 16.53 -6.95
CA GLN A 42 -0.40 17.38 -6.32
C GLN A 42 -1.80 17.17 -6.90
N LYS A 43 -1.87 17.01 -8.21
CA LYS A 43 -3.14 16.74 -8.90
C LYS A 43 -3.73 15.37 -8.52
N LEU A 44 -2.88 14.39 -8.29
CA LEU A 44 -3.34 13.08 -7.79
C LEU A 44 -3.97 13.20 -6.40
N GLU A 45 -3.35 13.93 -5.48
CA GLU A 45 -3.91 14.13 -4.15
C GLU A 45 -5.23 14.93 -4.18
N ARG A 46 -5.34 15.88 -5.11
CA ARG A 46 -6.56 16.67 -5.27
C ARG A 46 -7.66 15.93 -6.00
N GLY A 47 -7.37 14.77 -6.56
CA GLY A 47 -8.35 13.97 -7.29
C GLY A 47 -8.64 14.47 -8.69
N LEU A 48 -7.79 15.35 -9.25
CA LEU A 48 -7.93 15.81 -10.62
C LEU A 48 -7.56 14.73 -11.64
N TYR A 49 -6.68 13.83 -11.25
CA TYR A 49 -6.32 12.65 -12.03
C TYR A 49 -6.46 11.41 -11.15
N GLY A 50 -6.79 10.28 -11.77
CA GLY A 50 -6.83 9.00 -11.09
C GLY A 50 -5.45 8.34 -11.04
N LEU A 51 -5.25 7.49 -10.06
CA LEU A 51 -4.06 6.64 -10.00
C LEU A 51 -4.22 5.51 -11.02
N SER A 52 -3.22 5.33 -11.87
CA SER A 52 -3.18 4.20 -12.78
C SER A 52 -2.82 2.91 -12.03
N THR A 53 -3.08 1.78 -12.66
CA THR A 53 -2.77 0.48 -12.05
C THR A 53 -1.28 0.34 -11.74
N ASP A 54 -0.40 0.80 -12.62
CA ASP A 54 1.04 0.74 -12.38
C ASP A 54 1.47 1.65 -11.22
N LYS A 55 0.82 2.78 -11.01
CA LYS A 55 1.11 3.64 -9.85
C LYS A 55 0.63 2.99 -8.55
N LEU A 56 -0.53 2.34 -8.58
CA LEU A 56 -1.00 1.56 -7.44
C LEU A 56 0.00 0.45 -7.08
N LEU A 57 0.51 -0.24 -8.09
CA LEU A 57 1.51 -1.28 -7.89
C LEU A 57 2.80 -0.71 -7.30
N THR A 58 3.28 0.42 -7.82
CA THR A 58 4.47 1.10 -7.30
C THR A 58 4.30 1.48 -5.83
N LEU A 59 3.14 2.03 -5.45
CA LEU A 59 2.85 2.38 -4.07
C LEU A 59 2.90 1.16 -3.16
N TYR A 60 2.36 0.05 -3.62
CA TYR A 60 2.39 -1.20 -2.87
C TYR A 60 3.81 -1.74 -2.71
N GLU A 61 4.56 -1.81 -3.81
CA GLU A 61 5.90 -2.40 -3.81
C GLU A 61 6.91 -1.56 -3.03
N ARG A 62 6.89 -0.23 -3.24
CA ARG A 62 7.90 0.67 -2.64
C ARG A 62 7.54 1.15 -1.25
N SER A 63 6.26 1.36 -0.98
CA SER A 63 5.81 1.98 0.27
C SER A 63 4.85 1.12 1.08
N ARG A 64 4.53 -0.06 0.60
CA ARG A 64 3.60 -1.00 1.26
C ARG A 64 2.22 -0.39 1.52
N ILE A 65 1.81 0.53 0.67
CA ILE A 65 0.47 1.10 0.71
C ILE A 65 -0.48 0.16 -0.02
N HIS A 66 -1.48 -0.35 0.68
CA HIS A 66 -2.41 -1.32 0.11
C HIS A 66 -3.42 -0.64 -0.81
N PRO A 67 -3.54 -1.10 -2.07
CA PRO A 67 -4.54 -0.54 -2.99
C PRO A 67 -5.96 -0.61 -2.46
N THR A 68 -6.30 -1.66 -1.72
CA THR A 68 -7.63 -1.81 -1.14
C THR A 68 -7.95 -0.63 -0.22
N TYR A 69 -7.02 -0.22 0.63
CA TYR A 69 -7.22 0.95 1.49
C TYR A 69 -7.46 2.22 0.66
N LEU A 70 -6.64 2.44 -0.36
CA LEU A 70 -6.80 3.64 -1.19
C LEU A 70 -8.16 3.68 -1.89
N ILE A 71 -8.63 2.54 -2.37
CA ILE A 71 -9.87 2.44 -3.14
C ILE A 71 -11.10 2.44 -2.24
N THR A 72 -11.06 1.69 -1.14
CA THR A 72 -12.24 1.45 -0.29
C THR A 72 -12.23 2.18 1.04
N GLY A 73 -11.05 2.59 1.51
CA GLY A 73 -10.87 3.15 2.84
C GLY A 73 -10.79 2.12 3.96
N GLU A 74 -10.86 0.84 3.64
CA GLU A 74 -10.78 -0.22 4.64
C GLU A 74 -9.33 -0.42 5.10
N LYS A 75 -9.11 -0.29 6.41
CA LYS A 75 -7.78 -0.40 7.02
C LYS A 75 -7.47 -1.80 7.54
N ASN A 76 -8.49 -2.59 7.81
CA ASN A 76 -8.35 -3.91 8.42
C ASN A 76 -8.24 -4.97 7.34
N GLN A 77 -7.04 -5.13 6.81
CA GLN A 77 -6.75 -6.28 5.97
C GLN A 77 -6.17 -7.37 6.86
N THR A 78 -6.99 -8.36 7.16
CA THR A 78 -6.48 -9.59 7.72
C THR A 78 -5.62 -10.25 6.66
N PHE A 79 -4.37 -10.54 7.02
CA PHE A 79 -3.49 -11.30 6.14
C PHE A 79 -4.05 -12.71 6.01
N ASP A 80 -4.45 -13.09 4.81
CA ASP A 80 -4.99 -14.42 4.55
C ASP A 80 -3.82 -15.38 4.30
N VAL A 81 -3.40 -16.08 5.34
CA VAL A 81 -2.28 -17.01 5.30
C VAL A 81 -2.56 -18.15 4.31
N GLU A 82 -3.78 -18.67 4.30
CA GLU A 82 -4.14 -19.77 3.42
C GLU A 82 -4.04 -19.39 1.96
N LEU A 83 -4.58 -18.22 1.61
CA LEU A 83 -4.49 -17.72 0.25
C LEU A 83 -3.05 -17.44 -0.17
N PHE A 84 -2.27 -16.84 0.72
CA PHE A 84 -0.85 -16.56 0.48
C PHE A 84 -0.09 -17.87 0.20
N LEU A 85 -0.26 -18.87 1.06
CA LEU A 85 0.44 -20.15 0.92
C LEU A 85 0.00 -20.91 -0.35
N ALA A 86 -1.28 -20.79 -0.72
CA ALA A 86 -1.81 -21.44 -1.92
C ALA A 86 -1.18 -20.85 -3.20
N ASN A 87 -0.79 -19.58 -3.18
CA ASN A 87 -0.20 -18.89 -4.34
C ASN A 87 1.32 -18.89 -4.36
N CYS A 88 1.97 -19.39 -3.29
CA CYS A 88 3.42 -19.48 -3.23
C CYS A 88 3.92 -20.73 -3.94
N ASP A 89 5.10 -20.63 -4.56
CA ASP A 89 5.81 -21.84 -4.95
C ASP A 89 6.36 -22.55 -3.70
N ARG A 90 6.92 -23.73 -3.90
CA ARG A 90 7.39 -24.58 -2.80
C ARG A 90 8.49 -23.90 -1.98
N GLU A 91 9.44 -23.23 -2.65
CA GLU A 91 10.55 -22.57 -1.98
C GLU A 91 10.08 -21.36 -1.18
N GLU A 92 9.22 -20.54 -1.75
CA GLU A 92 8.65 -19.38 -1.07
C GLU A 92 7.86 -19.81 0.16
N ARG A 93 7.04 -20.85 0.03
CA ARG A 93 6.26 -21.38 1.12
C ARG A 93 7.14 -21.87 2.26
N ASN A 94 8.19 -22.63 1.93
CA ASN A 94 9.10 -23.17 2.93
C ASN A 94 9.86 -22.07 3.66
N ARG A 95 10.34 -21.06 2.92
CA ARG A 95 11.02 -19.90 3.53
C ARG A 95 10.10 -19.14 4.48
N PHE A 96 8.85 -18.95 4.06
CA PHE A 96 7.88 -18.27 4.91
C PHE A 96 7.63 -19.04 6.21
N ILE A 97 7.40 -20.34 6.10
CA ILE A 97 7.15 -21.19 7.26
C ILE A 97 8.36 -21.17 8.21
N GLU A 98 9.58 -21.30 7.69
CA GLU A 98 10.80 -21.24 8.50
C GLU A 98 10.93 -19.91 9.25
N ARG A 99 10.69 -18.81 8.56
CA ARG A 99 10.75 -17.48 9.18
C ARG A 99 9.69 -17.28 10.24
N MET A 100 8.49 -17.78 10.02
CA MET A 100 7.41 -17.71 11.01
C MET A 100 7.73 -18.55 12.25
N LEU A 101 8.26 -19.75 12.05
CA LEU A 101 8.66 -20.60 13.19
C LEU A 101 9.77 -19.94 14.00
N ALA A 102 10.77 -19.34 13.34
CA ALA A 102 11.84 -18.64 14.03
C ALA A 102 11.30 -17.44 14.81
N TYR A 103 10.40 -16.66 14.22
CA TYR A 103 9.80 -15.50 14.89
C TYR A 103 8.97 -15.93 16.10
N MET A 104 8.17 -16.97 15.93
CA MET A 104 7.37 -17.52 17.05
C MET A 104 8.24 -18.00 18.18
N GLY A 105 9.38 -18.67 17.85
CA GLY A 105 10.34 -19.09 18.84
C GLY A 105 10.93 -17.91 19.62
N GLN A 106 11.26 -16.81 18.93
CA GLN A 106 11.76 -15.60 19.58
C GLN A 106 10.72 -15.00 20.53
N LEU A 107 9.46 -14.96 20.12
CA LEU A 107 8.38 -14.45 20.97
C LEU A 107 8.22 -15.26 22.25
N MET A 108 8.38 -16.57 22.17
CA MET A 108 8.27 -17.45 23.33
C MET A 108 9.40 -17.25 24.33
N LEU A 109 10.56 -16.79 23.87
CA LEU A 109 11.74 -16.56 24.72
C LEU A 109 11.78 -15.17 25.35
N GLN A 110 10.96 -14.24 24.86
CA GLN A 110 10.95 -12.87 25.39
C GLN A 110 10.21 -12.81 26.72
N PRO A 111 10.81 -12.21 27.77
CA PRO A 111 10.07 -11.93 28.99
C PRO A 111 9.02 -10.85 28.72
N LYS A 112 7.89 -10.95 29.41
CA LYS A 112 6.87 -9.90 29.31
C LYS A 112 7.33 -8.63 29.98
#